data_7804567d45d76f2c6698a0e2494919df
#
_entry.id   7804567d45d76f2c6698a0e2494919df
#
_cell.length_a   1.000
_cell.length_b   1.000
_cell.length_c   1.000
_cell.angle_alpha   90.00
_cell.angle_beta   90.00
_cell.angle_gamma   90.00
#
_symmetry.space_group_name_H-M   'P 1'
#
loop_
_entity.id
_entity.type
_entity.pdbx_description
1 polymer ?
#
loop_
_entity_poly.entity_id
_entity_poly.type
_entity_poly.pdbx_seq_one_letter_code
_entity_poly.pdbx_strand_id
1 'polypeptide(L)'
;MTHRRILAGCIPLRWRELIVGLVAANCIGIGWGRAEPPAKPKPRTSAMVRDEDRNFRLYVKSWTELPKENVVLQQRDYSCGAAALATMIRYHWGDNVTELQLLLEVVKMLSEEELKERVKNGLSLTDLRRLAVRVGYEAAIGRLEFDKLRESKIPLVVGIVVNKFDHFVVYRGMDDEFVYLADPARGNVRTPIAEFKKQWQKNAVLVVVKPNGDLKKISPLLVSGEELFLGELNRRYLRDQTTTKFVPY
;
A
#
# COMPACT_ATOMS: atom_id res chain seq x y z
N MET A 1 -10.71 -50.34 -21.13
CA MET A 1 -10.49 -50.02 -19.71
C MET A 1 -9.00 -49.86 -19.47
N THR A 2 -8.45 -48.66 -19.50
CA THR A 2 -7.05 -48.37 -19.22
C THR A 2 -6.97 -47.00 -18.55
N HIS A 3 -6.85 -47.07 -17.21
CA HIS A 3 -6.61 -45.89 -16.40
C HIS A 3 -5.21 -45.32 -16.67
N ARG A 4 -5.10 -44.10 -17.25
CA ARG A 4 -3.87 -43.34 -17.23
C ARG A 4 -3.77 -42.58 -15.91
N ARG A 5 -2.86 -42.98 -15.05
CA ARG A 5 -2.40 -42.23 -13.89
C ARG A 5 -1.59 -41.04 -14.43
N ILE A 6 -2.06 -39.82 -14.15
CA ILE A 6 -1.28 -38.59 -14.35
C ILE A 6 -0.23 -38.54 -13.23
N LEU A 7 1.01 -38.73 -13.60
CA LEU A 7 2.16 -38.51 -12.71
C LEU A 7 2.26 -37.02 -12.41
N ALA A 8 2.07 -36.66 -11.17
CA ALA A 8 2.39 -35.33 -10.67
C ALA A 8 3.89 -35.09 -10.85
N GLY A 9 4.27 -34.20 -11.76
CA GLY A 9 5.64 -33.83 -12.02
C GLY A 9 6.31 -33.27 -10.75
N CYS A 10 7.30 -33.99 -10.24
CA CYS A 10 8.20 -33.48 -9.22
C CYS A 10 8.95 -32.25 -9.75
N ILE A 11 8.69 -31.09 -9.14
CA ILE A 11 9.49 -29.88 -9.33
C ILE A 11 10.89 -30.17 -8.77
N PRO A 12 11.96 -29.94 -9.53
CA PRO A 12 13.32 -30.18 -9.02
C PRO A 12 13.61 -29.28 -7.81
N LEU A 13 14.01 -29.91 -6.73
CA LEU A 13 14.22 -29.37 -5.37
C LEU A 13 15.09 -28.09 -5.33
N ARG A 14 16.01 -27.91 -6.28
CA ARG A 14 17.03 -26.84 -6.27
C ARG A 14 16.51 -25.42 -6.40
N TRP A 15 15.37 -25.19 -7.03
CA TRP A 15 14.81 -23.84 -7.23
C TRP A 15 13.80 -23.44 -6.15
N ARG A 16 13.12 -24.41 -5.57
CA ARG A 16 12.34 -24.17 -4.34
C ARG A 16 13.24 -23.71 -3.20
N GLU A 17 14.44 -24.26 -3.10
CA GLU A 17 15.44 -23.87 -2.11
C GLU A 17 15.94 -22.43 -2.31
N LEU A 18 16.07 -21.91 -3.54
CA LEU A 18 16.52 -20.55 -3.81
C LEU A 18 15.46 -19.50 -3.46
N ILE A 19 14.19 -19.76 -3.75
CA ILE A 19 13.11 -18.82 -3.42
C ILE A 19 12.71 -18.98 -1.95
N VAL A 20 12.65 -20.21 -1.45
CA VAL A 20 12.44 -20.50 -0.03
C VAL A 20 13.66 -20.09 0.79
N GLY A 21 14.87 -20.24 0.30
CA GLY A 21 16.10 -19.78 0.95
C GLY A 21 16.22 -18.27 1.09
N LEU A 22 15.77 -17.48 0.12
CA LEU A 22 15.71 -16.01 0.21
C LEU A 22 14.62 -15.55 1.18
N VAL A 23 13.57 -16.34 1.36
CA VAL A 23 12.52 -16.10 2.36
C VAL A 23 12.88 -16.75 3.70
N ALA A 24 13.53 -17.91 3.71
CA ALA A 24 13.89 -18.67 4.90
C ALA A 24 15.16 -18.18 5.61
N ALA A 25 16.05 -17.43 4.94
CA ALA A 25 17.23 -16.84 5.60
C ALA A 25 16.84 -15.84 6.72
N ASN A 26 15.57 -15.38 6.74
CA ASN A 26 15.01 -14.61 7.86
C ASN A 26 14.09 -15.44 8.78
N CYS A 27 13.91 -16.75 8.52
CA CYS A 27 12.99 -17.61 9.28
C CYS A 27 13.68 -18.69 10.12
N ILE A 28 15.01 -18.72 10.19
CA ILE A 28 15.74 -19.64 11.09
C ILE A 28 15.60 -19.11 12.51
N GLY A 29 14.54 -19.54 13.18
CA GLY A 29 14.27 -19.19 14.58
C GLY A 29 12.81 -19.16 14.98
N ILE A 30 11.86 -19.38 14.06
CA ILE A 30 10.44 -19.42 14.41
C ILE A 30 10.03 -20.88 14.61
N GLY A 31 10.24 -21.39 15.84
CA GLY A 31 9.45 -22.49 16.36
C GLY A 31 7.97 -22.08 16.23
N TRP A 32 7.08 -23.04 16.01
CA TRP A 32 5.63 -22.86 16.10
C TRP A 32 5.24 -22.47 17.54
N GLY A 33 5.71 -21.30 17.95
CA GLY A 33 5.37 -20.62 19.18
C GLY A 33 4.28 -19.63 18.88
N ARG A 34 3.24 -19.62 19.71
CA ARG A 34 2.19 -18.61 19.84
C ARG A 34 2.60 -17.30 19.20
N ALA A 35 1.82 -16.80 18.24
CA ALA A 35 2.03 -15.47 17.68
C ALA A 35 2.29 -14.49 18.82
N GLU A 36 3.47 -13.88 18.82
CA GLU A 36 3.76 -12.85 19.82
C GLU A 36 2.67 -11.78 19.70
N PRO A 37 2.12 -11.34 20.83
CA PRO A 37 1.17 -10.24 20.82
C PRO A 37 1.85 -9.06 20.08
N PRO A 38 1.10 -8.29 19.28
CA PRO A 38 1.66 -7.18 18.52
C PRO A 38 2.52 -6.33 19.46
N ALA A 39 3.77 -6.08 19.07
CA ALA A 39 4.72 -5.32 19.86
C ALA A 39 3.99 -4.08 20.40
N LYS A 40 4.06 -3.88 21.72
CA LYS A 40 3.45 -2.69 22.36
C LYS A 40 3.87 -1.47 21.54
N PRO A 41 2.93 -0.59 21.17
CA PRO A 41 3.27 0.58 20.40
C PRO A 41 4.40 1.30 21.13
N LYS A 42 5.49 1.60 20.41
CA LYS A 42 6.62 2.38 20.97
C LYS A 42 6.03 3.63 21.62
N PRO A 43 6.49 4.02 22.81
CA PRO A 43 5.97 5.19 23.47
C PRO A 43 6.04 6.36 22.50
N ARG A 44 4.88 6.96 22.23
CA ARG A 44 4.78 8.13 21.36
C ARG A 44 5.69 9.21 21.94
N THR A 45 6.50 9.85 21.13
CA THR A 45 7.32 10.97 21.55
C THR A 45 6.40 12.03 22.15
N SER A 46 6.54 12.31 23.43
CA SER A 46 5.73 13.33 24.09
C SER A 46 6.49 14.65 24.07
N ALA A 47 5.90 15.67 23.47
CA ALA A 47 6.36 17.04 23.62
C ALA A 47 5.71 17.64 24.87
N MET A 48 6.52 18.23 25.76
CA MET A 48 6.00 18.97 26.88
C MET A 48 5.76 20.41 26.44
N VAL A 49 4.52 20.85 26.59
CA VAL A 49 4.15 22.26 26.42
C VAL A 49 4.07 22.87 27.81
N ARG A 50 4.92 23.83 28.05
CA ARG A 50 5.00 24.51 29.34
C ARG A 50 5.11 26.02 29.09
N ASP A 51 4.08 26.74 29.48
CA ASP A 51 4.05 28.19 29.56
C ASP A 51 3.55 28.61 30.97
N GLU A 52 3.34 29.89 31.18
CA GLU A 52 2.94 30.41 32.49
C GLU A 52 1.61 29.86 33.00
N ASP A 53 0.69 29.54 32.07
CA ASP A 53 -0.67 29.09 32.35
C ASP A 53 -0.92 27.60 32.09
N ARG A 54 -0.05 26.93 31.32
CA ARG A 54 -0.27 25.59 30.79
C ARG A 54 0.91 24.66 31.01
N ASN A 55 0.60 23.48 31.50
CA ASN A 55 1.59 22.41 31.68
C ASN A 55 0.95 21.07 31.31
N PHE A 56 1.12 20.66 30.05
CA PHE A 56 0.58 19.39 29.53
C PHE A 56 1.53 18.71 28.56
N ARG A 57 1.34 17.42 28.36
CA ARG A 57 2.09 16.63 27.40
C ARG A 57 1.23 16.36 26.17
N LEU A 58 1.74 16.73 25.00
CA LEU A 58 1.18 16.34 23.72
C LEU A 58 1.94 15.13 23.17
N TYR A 59 1.18 14.11 22.78
CA TYR A 59 1.74 13.01 22.02
C TYR A 59 1.80 13.42 20.55
N VAL A 60 3.00 13.70 20.07
CA VAL A 60 3.23 14.09 18.67
C VAL A 60 3.82 12.93 17.90
N LYS A 61 3.38 12.76 16.67
CA LYS A 61 4.04 11.86 15.72
C LYS A 61 5.18 12.59 15.05
N SER A 62 6.30 11.91 14.87
CA SER A 62 7.43 12.51 14.17
C SER A 62 7.07 12.71 12.68
N TRP A 63 7.70 13.69 12.05
CA TRP A 63 7.55 13.95 10.62
C TRP A 63 7.88 12.72 9.75
N THR A 64 8.76 11.85 10.22
CA THR A 64 9.12 10.59 9.53
C THR A 64 8.13 9.45 9.75
N GLU A 65 7.26 9.55 10.76
CA GLU A 65 6.23 8.54 11.06
C GLU A 65 4.92 8.82 10.33
N LEU A 66 4.56 10.10 10.19
CA LEU A 66 3.31 10.52 9.54
C LEU A 66 3.14 9.93 8.12
N PRO A 67 4.14 9.93 7.23
CA PRO A 67 3.98 9.35 5.91
C PRO A 67 3.77 7.83 5.92
N LYS A 68 4.18 7.14 6.99
CA LYS A 68 4.10 5.66 7.09
C LYS A 68 2.80 5.17 7.73
N GLU A 69 1.95 6.10 8.12
CA GLU A 69 0.72 5.75 8.83
C GLU A 69 -0.29 5.11 7.87
N ASN A 70 -0.88 3.99 8.30
CA ASN A 70 -1.86 3.22 7.52
C ASN A 70 -1.35 2.75 6.15
N VAL A 71 -0.05 2.54 6.00
CA VAL A 71 0.55 2.00 4.77
C VAL A 71 1.43 0.81 5.12
N VAL A 72 1.32 -0.28 4.38
CA VAL A 72 2.27 -1.39 4.41
C VAL A 72 3.40 -1.03 3.45
N LEU A 73 4.59 -0.79 4.00
CA LEU A 73 5.76 -0.50 3.19
C LEU A 73 6.30 -1.79 2.58
N GLN A 74 6.64 -1.73 1.29
CA GLN A 74 7.27 -2.85 0.59
C GLN A 74 8.67 -3.13 1.14
N GLN A 75 9.03 -4.39 1.20
CA GLN A 75 10.35 -4.83 1.64
C GLN A 75 11.23 -5.28 0.46
N ARG A 76 10.67 -5.42 -0.73
CA ARG A 76 11.35 -5.85 -1.96
C ARG A 76 10.94 -4.96 -3.13
N ASP A 77 11.82 -4.77 -4.08
CA ASP A 77 11.57 -3.89 -5.23
C ASP A 77 10.41 -4.35 -6.12
N TYR A 78 10.15 -5.66 -6.17
CA TYR A 78 9.08 -6.27 -6.95
C TYR A 78 7.76 -6.46 -6.18
N SER A 79 7.69 -6.08 -4.91
CA SER A 79 6.55 -6.43 -4.04
C SER A 79 5.53 -5.31 -3.86
N CYS A 80 5.65 -4.19 -4.59
CA CYS A 80 4.75 -3.05 -4.47
C CYS A 80 3.27 -3.44 -4.59
N GLY A 81 2.92 -4.34 -5.52
CA GLY A 81 1.55 -4.83 -5.68
C GLY A 81 1.04 -5.60 -4.46
N ALA A 82 1.85 -6.50 -3.90
CA ALA A 82 1.48 -7.24 -2.69
C ALA A 82 1.34 -6.30 -1.49
N ALA A 83 2.23 -5.34 -1.32
CA ALA A 83 2.17 -4.36 -0.24
C ALA A 83 0.98 -3.39 -0.39
N ALA A 84 0.64 -2.96 -1.63
CA ALA A 84 -0.56 -2.17 -1.90
C ALA A 84 -1.83 -2.96 -1.56
N LEU A 85 -1.91 -4.24 -1.94
CA LEU A 85 -3.04 -5.11 -1.59
C LEU A 85 -3.11 -5.34 -0.08
N ALA A 86 -1.99 -5.57 0.61
CA ALA A 86 -1.93 -5.69 2.07
C ALA A 86 -2.40 -4.41 2.75
N THR A 87 -2.03 -3.24 2.23
CA THR A 87 -2.48 -1.94 2.72
C THR A 87 -4.00 -1.83 2.65
N MET A 88 -4.59 -2.19 1.49
CA MET A 88 -6.04 -2.19 1.29
C MET A 88 -6.75 -3.13 2.26
N ILE A 89 -6.30 -4.39 2.36
CA ILE A 89 -6.91 -5.40 3.22
C ILE A 89 -6.81 -5.00 4.68
N ARG A 90 -5.65 -4.54 5.12
CA ARG A 90 -5.39 -4.24 6.51
C ARG A 90 -6.10 -2.98 7.00
N TYR A 91 -6.00 -1.91 6.26
CA TYR A 91 -6.44 -0.59 6.73
C TYR A 91 -7.82 -0.19 6.24
N HIS A 92 -8.31 -0.77 5.14
CA HIS A 92 -9.69 -0.55 4.71
C HIS A 92 -10.62 -1.64 5.26
N TRP A 93 -10.27 -2.91 5.12
CA TRP A 93 -11.13 -4.01 5.55
C TRP A 93 -10.90 -4.44 7.00
N GLY A 94 -9.75 -4.14 7.59
CA GLY A 94 -9.44 -4.41 9.00
C GLY A 94 -8.87 -5.80 9.27
N ASP A 95 -8.56 -6.58 8.25
CA ASP A 95 -7.96 -7.90 8.39
C ASP A 95 -6.44 -7.81 8.47
N ASN A 96 -5.83 -8.48 9.44
CA ASN A 96 -4.39 -8.38 9.68
C ASN A 96 -3.59 -9.23 8.69
N VAL A 97 -3.47 -8.74 7.46
CA VAL A 97 -2.68 -9.37 6.39
C VAL A 97 -1.36 -8.62 6.22
N THR A 98 -0.27 -9.37 6.03
CA THR A 98 1.07 -8.83 5.79
C THR A 98 1.49 -9.03 4.34
N GLU A 99 2.43 -8.21 3.86
CA GLU A 99 3.06 -8.37 2.54
C GLU A 99 3.63 -9.79 2.37
N LEU A 100 4.35 -10.30 3.38
CA LEU A 100 4.96 -11.63 3.33
C LEU A 100 3.92 -12.75 3.15
N GLN A 101 2.78 -12.69 3.85
CA GLN A 101 1.70 -13.65 3.68
C GLN A 101 1.17 -13.65 2.25
N LEU A 102 0.99 -12.46 1.66
CA LEU A 102 0.55 -12.35 0.27
C LEU A 102 1.60 -12.87 -0.71
N LEU A 103 2.87 -12.60 -0.49
CA LEU A 103 3.96 -13.14 -1.32
C LEU A 103 4.04 -14.67 -1.25
N LEU A 104 3.81 -15.27 -0.09
CA LEU A 104 3.72 -16.73 0.04
C LEU A 104 2.56 -17.31 -0.79
N GLU A 105 1.41 -16.62 -0.82
CA GLU A 105 0.29 -17.04 -1.67
C GLU A 105 0.59 -16.84 -3.17
N VAL A 106 1.36 -15.81 -3.55
CA VAL A 106 1.86 -15.65 -4.93
C VAL A 106 2.71 -16.85 -5.34
N VAL A 107 3.64 -17.29 -4.49
CA VAL A 107 4.49 -18.46 -4.77
C VAL A 107 3.68 -19.74 -4.97
N LYS A 108 2.57 -19.90 -4.23
CA LYS A 108 1.66 -21.05 -4.39
C LYS A 108 0.76 -20.94 -5.64
N MET A 109 0.55 -19.76 -6.14
CA MET A 109 -0.40 -19.46 -7.22
C MET A 109 0.25 -19.51 -8.61
N LEU A 110 1.50 -19.11 -8.73
CA LEU A 110 2.20 -18.94 -10.00
C LEU A 110 3.10 -20.14 -10.30
N SER A 111 3.31 -20.42 -11.59
CA SER A 111 4.32 -21.36 -12.04
C SER A 111 5.74 -20.83 -11.80
N GLU A 112 6.74 -21.69 -11.95
CA GLU A 112 8.13 -21.28 -11.79
C GLU A 112 8.56 -20.22 -12.82
N GLU A 113 8.09 -20.35 -14.05
CA GLU A 113 8.36 -19.41 -15.14
C GLU A 113 7.69 -18.05 -14.86
N GLU A 114 6.41 -18.05 -14.45
CA GLU A 114 5.69 -16.85 -14.07
C GLU A 114 6.38 -16.16 -12.88
N LEU A 115 6.82 -16.92 -11.87
CA LEU A 115 7.54 -16.37 -10.72
C LEU A 115 8.83 -15.66 -11.12
N LYS A 116 9.63 -16.25 -12.01
CA LYS A 116 10.86 -15.62 -12.53
C LYS A 116 10.55 -14.29 -13.22
N GLU A 117 9.49 -14.26 -14.00
CA GLU A 117 9.04 -13.04 -14.66
C GLU A 117 8.57 -11.98 -13.64
N ARG A 118 7.79 -12.38 -12.62
CA ARG A 118 7.29 -11.45 -11.60
C ARG A 118 8.37 -10.93 -10.66
N VAL A 119 9.40 -11.68 -10.39
CA VAL A 119 10.58 -11.18 -9.65
C VAL A 119 11.30 -10.08 -10.44
N LYS A 120 11.31 -10.17 -11.77
CA LYS A 120 11.96 -9.18 -12.63
C LYS A 120 11.08 -7.95 -12.90
N ASN A 121 9.79 -8.15 -13.17
CA ASN A 121 8.90 -7.12 -13.69
C ASN A 121 7.83 -6.67 -12.68
N GLY A 122 7.74 -7.29 -11.50
CA GLY A 122 6.67 -7.09 -10.55
C GLY A 122 5.40 -7.87 -10.88
N LEU A 123 4.42 -7.83 -9.99
CA LEU A 123 3.10 -8.45 -10.19
C LEU A 123 2.28 -7.65 -11.19
N SER A 124 1.41 -8.31 -11.95
CA SER A 124 0.42 -7.65 -12.79
C SER A 124 -0.89 -7.39 -12.02
N LEU A 125 -1.74 -6.49 -12.54
CA LEU A 125 -3.10 -6.28 -12.00
C LEU A 125 -3.91 -7.58 -11.98
N THR A 126 -3.72 -8.45 -12.97
CA THR A 126 -4.37 -9.76 -13.04
C THR A 126 -3.90 -10.68 -11.92
N ASP A 127 -2.60 -10.66 -11.60
CA ASP A 127 -2.07 -11.43 -10.49
C ASP A 127 -2.61 -10.91 -9.16
N LEU A 128 -2.70 -9.58 -8.98
CA LEU A 128 -3.29 -8.98 -7.79
C LEU A 128 -4.77 -9.34 -7.62
N ARG A 129 -5.55 -9.36 -8.72
CA ARG A 129 -6.93 -9.83 -8.67
C ARG A 129 -7.01 -11.29 -8.25
N ARG A 130 -6.21 -12.18 -8.88
CA ARG A 130 -6.17 -13.61 -8.52
C ARG A 130 -5.76 -13.79 -7.06
N LEU A 131 -4.78 -13.03 -6.61
CA LEU A 131 -4.29 -13.05 -5.23
C LEU A 131 -5.37 -12.61 -4.23
N ALA A 132 -6.08 -11.51 -4.51
CA ALA A 132 -7.18 -11.03 -3.67
C ALA A 132 -8.28 -12.07 -3.53
N VAL A 133 -8.70 -12.71 -4.65
CA VAL A 133 -9.71 -13.78 -4.63
C VAL A 133 -9.21 -14.98 -3.83
N ARG A 134 -7.95 -15.36 -3.97
CA ARG A 134 -7.34 -16.48 -3.26
C ARG A 134 -7.32 -16.29 -1.75
N VAL A 135 -7.17 -15.05 -1.27
CA VAL A 135 -7.19 -14.73 0.16
C VAL A 135 -8.59 -14.37 0.68
N GLY A 136 -9.62 -14.65 -0.10
CA GLY A 136 -11.02 -14.58 0.34
C GLY A 136 -11.73 -13.25 0.07
N TYR A 137 -11.21 -12.42 -0.84
CA TYR A 137 -11.84 -11.17 -1.26
C TYR A 137 -12.44 -11.28 -2.65
N GLU A 138 -13.47 -10.50 -2.90
CA GLU A 138 -13.94 -10.25 -4.26
C GLU A 138 -13.08 -9.17 -4.90
N ALA A 139 -12.68 -9.36 -6.15
CA ALA A 139 -11.82 -8.40 -6.83
C ALA A 139 -12.16 -8.27 -8.31
N ALA A 140 -12.28 -7.04 -8.79
CA ALA A 140 -12.57 -6.71 -10.16
C ALA A 140 -11.57 -5.69 -10.70
N ILE A 141 -11.10 -5.94 -11.93
CA ILE A 141 -10.31 -4.96 -12.68
C ILE A 141 -11.27 -4.17 -13.56
N GLY A 142 -11.15 -2.85 -13.51
CA GLY A 142 -11.93 -1.94 -14.33
C GLY A 142 -11.06 -0.84 -14.92
N ARG A 143 -11.67 -0.04 -15.79
CA ARG A 143 -11.12 1.23 -16.25
C ARG A 143 -12.08 2.32 -15.82
N LEU A 144 -11.56 3.40 -15.25
CA LEU A 144 -12.34 4.54 -14.82
C LEU A 144 -11.88 5.79 -15.56
N GLU A 145 -12.81 6.64 -15.93
CA GLU A 145 -12.49 8.01 -16.27
C GLU A 145 -12.00 8.76 -15.03
N PHE A 146 -11.21 9.79 -15.23
CA PHE A 146 -10.60 10.53 -14.13
C PHE A 146 -11.67 11.14 -13.19
N ASP A 147 -12.77 11.64 -13.75
CA ASP A 147 -13.86 12.21 -12.96
C ASP A 147 -14.58 11.16 -12.12
N LYS A 148 -14.71 9.93 -12.65
CA LYS A 148 -15.25 8.80 -11.88
C LYS A 148 -14.31 8.32 -10.79
N LEU A 149 -13.00 8.42 -10.99
CA LEU A 149 -12.03 8.18 -9.92
C LEU A 149 -12.20 9.19 -8.78
N ARG A 150 -12.45 10.47 -9.11
CA ARG A 150 -12.73 11.53 -8.13
C ARG A 150 -13.96 11.23 -7.27
N GLU A 151 -15.01 10.66 -7.87
CA GLU A 151 -16.24 10.28 -7.18
C GLU A 151 -16.11 9.05 -6.28
N SER A 152 -14.99 8.32 -6.39
CA SER A 152 -14.79 7.08 -5.62
C SER A 152 -14.77 7.35 -4.12
N LYS A 153 -15.65 6.66 -3.40
CA LYS A 153 -15.75 6.72 -1.93
C LYS A 153 -14.99 5.59 -1.22
N ILE A 154 -14.37 4.72 -2.00
CA ILE A 154 -13.55 3.62 -1.48
C ILE A 154 -12.14 3.73 -2.05
N PRO A 155 -11.13 3.31 -1.32
CA PRO A 155 -9.77 3.27 -1.85
C PRO A 155 -9.67 2.22 -2.96
N LEU A 156 -8.78 2.46 -3.93
CA LEU A 156 -8.59 1.62 -5.12
C LEU A 156 -7.10 1.35 -5.31
N VAL A 157 -6.74 0.14 -5.75
CA VAL A 157 -5.36 -0.11 -6.19
C VAL A 157 -5.23 0.35 -7.64
N VAL A 158 -4.23 1.19 -7.91
CA VAL A 158 -3.95 1.75 -9.25
C VAL A 158 -2.50 1.50 -9.65
N GLY A 159 -2.27 1.28 -10.93
CA GLY A 159 -0.94 1.23 -11.51
C GLY A 159 -0.50 2.61 -11.99
N ILE A 160 0.70 3.00 -11.65
CA ILE A 160 1.34 4.24 -12.12
C ILE A 160 2.71 3.94 -12.71
N VAL A 161 3.21 4.80 -13.59
CA VAL A 161 4.58 4.75 -14.09
C VAL A 161 5.39 5.85 -13.42
N VAL A 162 6.42 5.47 -12.67
CA VAL A 162 7.36 6.40 -12.04
C VAL A 162 8.76 6.07 -12.55
N ASN A 163 9.44 7.05 -13.12
CA ASN A 163 10.81 6.88 -13.65
C ASN A 163 10.95 5.68 -14.62
N LYS A 164 9.94 5.43 -15.46
CA LYS A 164 9.85 4.31 -16.41
C LYS A 164 9.64 2.92 -15.76
N PHE A 165 9.36 2.87 -14.46
CA PHE A 165 9.03 1.63 -13.76
C PHE A 165 7.54 1.58 -13.45
N ASP A 166 6.95 0.41 -13.65
CA ASP A 166 5.58 0.11 -13.26
C ASP A 166 5.49 -0.01 -11.74
N HIS A 167 4.55 0.69 -11.13
CA HIS A 167 4.41 0.73 -9.69
C HIS A 167 2.94 0.69 -9.28
N PHE A 168 2.62 -0.06 -8.24
CA PHE A 168 1.27 -0.12 -7.68
C PHE A 168 1.18 0.69 -6.40
N VAL A 169 0.14 1.52 -6.34
CA VAL A 169 -0.18 2.35 -5.18
C VAL A 169 -1.67 2.24 -4.86
N VAL A 170 -2.06 2.65 -3.66
CA VAL A 170 -3.47 2.74 -3.28
C VAL A 170 -3.92 4.20 -3.42
N TYR A 171 -4.89 4.43 -4.29
CA TYR A 171 -5.62 5.69 -4.37
C TYR A 171 -6.49 5.84 -3.11
N ARG A 172 -6.34 6.95 -2.39
CA ARG A 172 -7.03 7.25 -1.15
C ARG A 172 -8.14 8.30 -1.29
N GLY A 173 -8.00 9.16 -2.29
CA GLY A 173 -8.89 10.28 -2.57
C GLY A 173 -8.15 11.40 -3.30
N MET A 174 -8.84 12.50 -3.58
CA MET A 174 -8.23 13.71 -4.16
C MET A 174 -8.99 14.97 -3.75
N ASP A 175 -8.29 16.09 -3.81
CA ASP A 175 -8.85 17.44 -3.77
C ASP A 175 -8.82 18.08 -5.17
N ASP A 176 -8.88 19.41 -5.25
CA ASP A 176 -8.87 20.13 -6.53
C ASP A 176 -7.46 20.25 -7.13
N GLU A 177 -6.41 19.99 -6.38
CA GLU A 177 -5.02 20.16 -6.81
C GLU A 177 -4.22 18.84 -6.76
N PHE A 178 -4.52 17.96 -5.81
CA PHE A 178 -3.70 16.78 -5.53
C PHE A 178 -4.51 15.48 -5.47
N VAL A 179 -3.86 14.41 -5.88
CA VAL A 179 -4.27 13.03 -5.64
C VAL A 179 -3.47 12.49 -4.45
N TYR A 180 -4.16 11.91 -3.49
CA TYR A 180 -3.58 11.30 -2.29
C TYR A 180 -3.42 9.81 -2.49
N LEU A 181 -2.20 9.33 -2.32
CA LEU A 181 -1.82 7.95 -2.56
C LEU A 181 -1.16 7.36 -1.31
N ALA A 182 -1.46 6.10 -1.02
CA ALA A 182 -0.63 5.29 -0.13
C ALA A 182 0.32 4.47 -1.01
N ASP A 183 1.57 4.90 -1.01
CA ASP A 183 2.64 4.35 -1.83
C ASP A 183 3.49 3.37 -1.01
N PRO A 184 3.54 2.09 -1.38
CA PRO A 184 4.32 1.10 -0.65
C PRO A 184 5.83 1.41 -0.54
N ALA A 185 6.39 2.20 -1.46
CA ALA A 185 7.80 2.56 -1.42
C ALA A 185 8.07 3.82 -0.57
N ARG A 186 7.11 4.76 -0.53
CA ARG A 186 7.33 6.09 0.05
C ARG A 186 6.41 6.41 1.23
N GLY A 187 5.35 5.64 1.41
CA GLY A 187 4.30 5.94 2.38
C GLY A 187 3.20 6.83 1.78
N ASN A 188 2.53 7.62 2.62
CA ASN A 188 1.50 8.55 2.16
C ASN A 188 2.13 9.71 1.39
N VAL A 189 1.73 9.86 0.14
CA VAL A 189 2.19 10.92 -0.75
C VAL A 189 1.01 11.65 -1.38
N ARG A 190 1.19 12.90 -1.71
CA ARG A 190 0.28 13.67 -2.55
C ARG A 190 0.97 14.02 -3.86
N THR A 191 0.28 13.76 -4.96
CA THR A 191 0.80 13.99 -6.32
C THR A 191 -0.10 15.01 -7.01
N PRO A 192 0.44 16.05 -7.65
CA PRO A 192 -0.36 16.99 -8.43
C PRO A 192 -1.21 16.24 -9.47
N ILE A 193 -2.46 16.67 -9.65
CA ILE A 193 -3.40 16.01 -10.58
C ILE A 193 -2.81 15.87 -11.99
N ALA A 194 -2.15 16.94 -12.49
CA ALA A 194 -1.55 16.93 -13.82
C ALA A 194 -0.43 15.88 -13.97
N GLU A 195 0.31 15.64 -12.90
CA GLU A 195 1.36 14.62 -12.86
C GLU A 195 0.75 13.22 -12.74
N PHE A 196 -0.20 13.04 -11.83
CA PHE A 196 -0.89 11.76 -11.67
C PHE A 196 -1.55 11.29 -12.98
N LYS A 197 -2.22 12.19 -13.71
CA LYS A 197 -2.83 11.87 -15.02
C LYS A 197 -1.81 11.35 -16.04
N LYS A 198 -0.56 11.83 -16.01
CA LYS A 198 0.52 11.34 -16.88
C LYS A 198 1.06 9.98 -16.43
N GLN A 199 1.05 9.72 -15.13
CA GLN A 199 1.58 8.50 -14.53
C GLN A 199 0.58 7.35 -14.52
N TRP A 200 -0.71 7.63 -14.44
CA TRP A 200 -1.76 6.63 -14.29
C TRP A 200 -1.92 5.76 -15.53
N GLN A 201 -1.65 4.48 -15.37
CA GLN A 201 -1.61 3.52 -16.47
C GLN A 201 -3.00 3.13 -16.95
N LYS A 202 -3.28 3.42 -18.23
CA LYS A 202 -4.48 2.94 -18.95
C LYS A 202 -5.80 3.16 -18.20
N ASN A 203 -5.82 4.08 -17.26
CA ASN A 203 -6.95 4.32 -16.37
C ASN A 203 -7.43 3.07 -15.62
N ALA A 204 -6.51 2.12 -15.43
CA ALA A 204 -6.85 0.84 -14.81
C ALA A 204 -6.89 0.95 -13.30
N VAL A 205 -7.88 0.29 -12.71
CA VAL A 205 -8.08 0.18 -11.27
C VAL A 205 -8.36 -1.28 -10.89
N LEU A 206 -7.95 -1.66 -9.70
CA LEU A 206 -8.40 -2.87 -9.04
C LEU A 206 -9.25 -2.49 -7.85
N VAL A 207 -10.49 -2.90 -7.89
CA VAL A 207 -11.44 -2.83 -6.77
C VAL A 207 -11.33 -4.12 -5.98
N VAL A 208 -11.19 -4.01 -4.66
CA VAL A 208 -11.13 -5.16 -3.75
C VAL A 208 -12.20 -4.99 -2.69
N VAL A 209 -13.09 -5.98 -2.57
CA VAL A 209 -14.24 -5.93 -1.67
C VAL A 209 -14.22 -7.16 -0.76
N LYS A 210 -14.47 -6.93 0.52
CA LYS A 210 -14.65 -8.03 1.46
C LYS A 210 -16.07 -8.60 1.29
N PRO A 211 -16.27 -9.91 1.11
CA PRO A 211 -17.59 -10.52 1.08
C PRO A 211 -18.38 -10.10 2.34
N ASN A 212 -19.58 -9.61 2.15
CA ASN A 212 -20.43 -9.05 3.23
C ASN A 212 -19.82 -7.84 3.99
N GLY A 213 -18.79 -7.19 3.41
CA GLY A 213 -18.19 -5.99 3.97
C GLY A 213 -19.08 -4.76 3.76
N ASP A 214 -19.08 -3.84 4.72
CA ASP A 214 -19.77 -2.56 4.58
C ASP A 214 -18.94 -1.59 3.71
N LEU A 215 -19.41 -1.33 2.50
CA LEU A 215 -18.80 -0.37 1.57
C LEU A 215 -18.86 1.09 2.04
N LYS A 216 -19.75 1.40 2.99
CA LYS A 216 -19.89 2.74 3.57
C LYS A 216 -18.98 2.96 4.79
N LYS A 217 -18.21 1.95 5.18
CA LYS A 217 -17.31 2.02 6.32
C LYS A 217 -16.31 3.16 6.14
N ILE A 218 -16.26 4.06 7.11
CA ILE A 218 -15.20 5.05 7.19
C ILE A 218 -13.88 4.33 7.44
N SER A 219 -12.97 4.48 6.50
CA SER A 219 -11.68 3.80 6.52
C SER A 219 -10.57 4.79 6.90
N PRO A 220 -9.63 4.41 7.79
CA PRO A 220 -8.46 5.24 8.09
C PRO A 220 -7.54 5.42 6.88
N LEU A 221 -7.78 4.66 5.81
CA LEU A 221 -7.05 4.77 4.57
C LEU A 221 -7.56 5.92 3.69
N LEU A 222 -8.83 6.32 3.81
CA LEU A 222 -9.37 7.46 3.08
C LEU A 222 -8.77 8.77 3.62
N VAL A 223 -8.72 9.77 2.74
CA VAL A 223 -8.21 11.09 3.12
C VAL A 223 -9.16 11.73 4.13
N SER A 224 -8.61 12.16 5.26
CA SER A 224 -9.40 12.85 6.29
C SER A 224 -9.52 14.35 5.99
N GLY A 225 -10.58 14.98 6.51
CA GLY A 225 -10.72 16.43 6.43
C GLY A 225 -9.57 17.18 7.10
N GLU A 226 -8.98 16.61 8.15
CA GLU A 226 -7.81 17.16 8.83
C GLU A 226 -6.57 17.13 7.93
N GLU A 227 -6.35 16.02 7.19
CA GLU A 227 -5.25 15.90 6.23
C GLU A 227 -5.38 16.94 5.09
N LEU A 228 -6.58 17.18 4.60
CA LEU A 228 -6.89 18.21 3.60
C LEU A 228 -6.64 19.62 4.15
N PHE A 229 -7.08 19.90 5.37
CA PHE A 229 -6.92 21.20 6.02
C PHE A 229 -5.44 21.54 6.29
N LEU A 230 -4.66 20.59 6.79
CA LEU A 230 -3.23 20.77 6.99
C LEU A 230 -2.49 21.02 5.67
N GLY A 231 -2.92 20.36 4.58
CA GLY A 231 -2.40 20.62 3.24
C GLY A 231 -2.67 22.06 2.78
N GLU A 232 -3.85 22.60 3.04
CA GLU A 232 -4.21 23.98 2.70
C GLU A 232 -3.46 25.02 3.54
N LEU A 233 -3.33 24.82 4.84
CA LEU A 233 -2.54 25.70 5.71
C LEU A 233 -1.08 25.77 5.27
N ASN A 234 -0.48 24.64 4.92
CA ASN A 234 0.90 24.59 4.43
C ASN A 234 1.06 25.36 3.11
N ARG A 235 0.07 25.28 2.22
CA ARG A 235 0.07 26.05 0.96
C ARG A 235 -0.05 27.56 1.19
N ARG A 236 -0.90 27.99 2.12
CA ARG A 236 -1.04 29.41 2.48
C ARG A 236 0.27 29.94 3.05
N TYR A 237 0.85 29.22 4.02
CA TYR A 237 2.09 29.62 4.66
C TYR A 237 3.27 29.73 3.68
N LEU A 238 3.44 28.76 2.77
CA LEU A 238 4.50 28.81 1.76
C LEU A 238 4.27 29.93 0.74
N ARG A 239 3.01 30.21 0.36
CA ARG A 239 2.68 31.30 -0.54
C ARG A 239 2.97 32.65 0.09
N ASP A 240 2.66 32.83 1.37
CA ASP A 240 2.92 34.08 2.08
C ASP A 240 4.41 34.33 2.25
N GLN A 241 5.21 33.29 2.45
CA GLN A 241 6.69 33.43 2.51
C GLN A 241 7.31 33.77 1.15
N THR A 242 6.77 33.28 0.05
CA THR A 242 7.27 33.61 -1.29
C THR A 242 6.86 35.01 -1.77
N THR A 243 5.83 35.61 -1.17
CA THR A 243 5.38 36.99 -1.46
C THR A 243 6.07 38.03 -0.59
N THR A 244 6.78 37.64 0.46
CA THR A 244 7.58 38.58 1.24
C THR A 244 8.81 38.98 0.39
N LYS A 245 8.69 40.04 -0.38
CA LYS A 245 9.83 40.68 -1.08
C LYS A 245 10.91 40.93 -0.01
N PHE A 246 12.06 40.32 -0.21
CA PHE A 246 13.30 40.74 0.46
C PHE A 246 13.48 42.23 0.11
N VAL A 247 13.26 43.12 1.07
CA VAL A 247 13.70 44.50 0.98
C VAL A 247 15.13 44.45 1.51
N PRO A 248 16.16 44.57 0.67
CA PRO A 248 17.51 44.69 1.13
C PRO A 248 17.64 46.03 1.87
N TYR A 249 18.18 45.98 3.08
CA TYR A 249 18.62 47.16 3.82
C TYR A 249 19.84 47.78 3.14
#